data_713471d368a3194aaf4c9a7c32613950
#
_entry.id   713471d368a3194aaf4c9a7c32613950
#
_cell.length_a   1.000
_cell.length_b   1.000
_cell.length_c   1.000
_cell.angle_alpha   90.00
_cell.angle_beta   90.00
_cell.angle_gamma   90.00
#
_symmetry.space_group_name_H-M   'P 1'
#
loop_
_entity.id
_entity.type
_entity.pdbx_description
1 polymer ?
#
loop_
_entity_poly.entity_id
_entity_poly.type
_entity_poly.pdbx_seq_one_letter_code
_entity_poly.pdbx_strand_id
1 'polypeptide(L)'
;MNDLTALALRRSGYPNLERFQAGNGLPVTGQENEQTTRALEPYLLGYRSVQLKPGDTFWDLAGTYGTTVQAIEMANPALNPQRLPVGTTVLVPLGFPVVPTDVPMTSRLCSVCIRGIAARYPFCRTERLTTTAFGRPMDTIAIGSGARRVLYTAAHHANEWITATLLLAFAEELAKAIATGGTLGGFTGGELDRGATVYLVPMVDPDGVDLVTGALDPEGEEYAYAKSLAGYFPEIPFPLGWKANLLGTDLNLNYPAGWDTAREIKFSQGYTRPGPRDFVGDAPLNQRETQALARLTRRLNPALVLAYHSQGQVIYWQFQDIYVPGARDLGERFAQVSGYSLEETPYNSAFAGFKDWFIQEFRRPGYTIEVGEGINPLPLQQFPKIYSDNLGILTIGMLPQG
;
A
#
# COMPACT_ATOMS: atom_id res chain seq x y z
N MET A 1 3.55 -24.85 0.70
CA MET A 1 2.33 -24.02 0.80
C MET A 1 2.80 -22.58 0.79
N ASN A 2 2.32 -21.77 -0.12
CA ASN A 2 2.70 -20.35 -0.15
C ASN A 2 1.94 -19.55 0.95
N ASP A 3 2.46 -18.36 1.28
CA ASP A 3 1.92 -17.53 2.38
C ASP A 3 0.47 -17.09 2.17
N LEU A 4 0.05 -16.89 0.93
CA LEU A 4 -1.34 -16.53 0.60
C LEU A 4 -2.30 -17.69 0.86
N THR A 5 -1.91 -18.89 0.51
CA THR A 5 -2.69 -20.11 0.81
C THR A 5 -2.79 -20.33 2.32
N ALA A 6 -1.69 -20.14 3.06
CA ALA A 6 -1.69 -20.21 4.52
C ALA A 6 -2.64 -19.15 5.14
N LEU A 7 -2.60 -17.92 4.65
CA LEU A 7 -3.50 -16.84 5.07
C LEU A 7 -4.97 -17.19 4.79
N ALA A 8 -5.27 -17.65 3.57
CA ALA A 8 -6.62 -18.00 3.18
C ALA A 8 -7.18 -19.17 4.00
N LEU A 9 -6.36 -20.18 4.30
CA LEU A 9 -6.73 -21.30 5.17
C LEU A 9 -7.05 -20.82 6.59
N ARG A 10 -6.18 -20.00 7.20
CA ARG A 10 -6.47 -19.42 8.53
C ARG A 10 -7.79 -18.68 8.55
N ARG A 11 -8.06 -17.84 7.55
CA ARG A 11 -9.31 -17.08 7.42
C ARG A 11 -10.53 -17.94 7.13
N SER A 12 -10.34 -19.10 6.49
CA SER A 12 -11.41 -20.05 6.22
C SER A 12 -11.79 -20.93 7.44
N GLY A 13 -10.95 -20.93 8.48
CA GLY A 13 -11.11 -21.78 9.66
C GLY A 13 -10.74 -23.25 9.46
N TYR A 14 -10.19 -23.62 8.29
CA TYR A 14 -9.74 -24.98 8.05
C TYR A 14 -8.26 -25.17 8.45
N PRO A 15 -7.91 -26.28 9.11
CA PRO A 15 -6.55 -26.50 9.62
C PRO A 15 -5.52 -26.82 8.53
N ASN A 16 -5.94 -27.34 7.38
CA ASN A 16 -5.08 -27.71 6.25
C ASN A 16 -5.87 -27.83 4.93
N LEU A 17 -5.13 -28.02 3.82
CA LEU A 17 -5.71 -28.12 2.48
C LEU A 17 -6.64 -29.32 2.32
N GLU A 18 -6.31 -30.48 2.87
CA GLU A 18 -7.13 -31.68 2.76
C GLU A 18 -8.53 -31.45 3.37
N ARG A 19 -8.57 -30.84 4.56
CA ARG A 19 -9.85 -30.52 5.24
C ARG A 19 -10.62 -29.44 4.50
N PHE A 20 -9.92 -28.44 3.97
CA PHE A 20 -10.55 -27.41 3.14
C PHE A 20 -11.14 -28.02 1.86
N GLN A 21 -10.38 -28.85 1.14
CA GLN A 21 -10.83 -29.53 -0.08
C GLN A 21 -12.05 -30.42 0.20
N ALA A 22 -11.98 -31.27 1.24
CA ALA A 22 -13.10 -32.11 1.63
C ALA A 22 -14.35 -31.31 1.99
N GLY A 23 -14.22 -30.26 2.79
CA GLY A 23 -15.33 -29.42 3.23
C GLY A 23 -15.97 -28.57 2.11
N ASN A 24 -15.24 -28.37 1.01
CA ASN A 24 -15.73 -27.65 -0.17
C ASN A 24 -16.06 -28.57 -1.37
N GLY A 25 -16.10 -29.90 -1.17
CA GLY A 25 -16.45 -30.86 -2.24
C GLY A 25 -15.41 -30.93 -3.36
N LEU A 26 -14.15 -30.59 -3.07
CA LEU A 26 -13.05 -30.64 -4.04
C LEU A 26 -12.30 -31.98 -3.93
N PRO A 27 -11.56 -32.40 -4.99
CA PRO A 27 -10.65 -33.53 -4.88
C PRO A 27 -9.63 -33.34 -3.76
N VAL A 28 -9.56 -34.30 -2.83
CA VAL A 28 -8.70 -34.24 -1.66
C VAL A 28 -7.29 -34.70 -2.03
N THR A 29 -6.42 -33.77 -2.38
CA THR A 29 -5.03 -34.02 -2.81
C THR A 29 -3.99 -33.55 -1.81
N GLY A 30 -4.36 -32.65 -0.88
CA GLY A 30 -3.42 -31.96 0.00
C GLY A 30 -2.49 -30.98 -0.72
N GLN A 31 -2.70 -30.78 -2.02
CA GLN A 31 -1.87 -29.90 -2.85
C GLN A 31 -2.68 -28.73 -3.41
N GLU A 32 -1.99 -27.62 -3.67
CA GLU A 32 -2.55 -26.49 -4.37
C GLU A 32 -2.79 -26.85 -5.84
N ASN A 33 -3.99 -26.56 -6.32
CA ASN A 33 -4.35 -26.65 -7.73
C ASN A 33 -5.35 -25.52 -8.04
N GLU A 34 -5.67 -25.34 -9.31
CA GLU A 34 -6.53 -24.23 -9.77
C GLU A 34 -7.88 -24.20 -9.05
N GLN A 35 -8.52 -25.36 -8.83
CA GLN A 35 -9.80 -25.45 -8.14
C GLN A 35 -9.69 -25.02 -6.68
N THR A 36 -8.66 -25.49 -5.98
CA THR A 36 -8.39 -25.14 -4.60
C THR A 36 -8.06 -23.65 -4.46
N THR A 37 -7.21 -23.10 -5.33
CA THR A 37 -6.86 -21.67 -5.35
C THR A 37 -8.09 -20.80 -5.59
N ARG A 38 -8.96 -21.16 -6.54
CA ARG A 38 -10.21 -20.45 -6.82
C ARG A 38 -11.18 -20.49 -5.64
N ALA A 39 -11.26 -21.64 -4.93
CA ALA A 39 -12.11 -21.78 -3.75
C ALA A 39 -11.58 -20.98 -2.55
N LEU A 40 -10.26 -20.78 -2.44
CA LEU A 40 -9.61 -19.98 -1.41
C LEU A 40 -9.66 -18.45 -1.67
N GLU A 41 -9.82 -18.03 -2.93
CA GLU A 41 -9.78 -16.62 -3.31
C GLU A 41 -10.73 -15.71 -2.49
N PRO A 42 -11.99 -16.10 -2.17
CA PRO A 42 -12.88 -15.29 -1.34
C PRO A 42 -12.30 -14.94 0.03
N TYR A 43 -11.49 -15.81 0.62
CA TYR A 43 -10.85 -15.59 1.92
C TYR A 43 -9.66 -14.62 1.83
N LEU A 44 -9.08 -14.45 0.65
CA LEU A 44 -8.09 -13.39 0.38
C LEU A 44 -8.77 -12.06 0.11
N LEU A 45 -9.80 -12.06 -0.75
CA LEU A 45 -10.57 -10.86 -1.12
C LEU A 45 -11.42 -10.32 0.04
N GLY A 46 -11.78 -11.18 1.01
CA GLY A 46 -12.65 -10.82 2.13
C GLY A 46 -14.12 -10.72 1.78
N TYR A 47 -14.56 -11.26 0.65
CA TYR A 47 -15.97 -11.33 0.26
C TYR A 47 -16.28 -12.55 -0.61
N ARG A 48 -17.57 -12.90 -0.69
CA ARG A 48 -18.10 -13.86 -1.67
C ARG A 48 -19.17 -13.21 -2.52
N SER A 49 -19.26 -13.67 -3.78
CA SER A 49 -20.39 -13.38 -4.66
C SER A 49 -21.39 -14.53 -4.54
N VAL A 50 -22.62 -14.20 -4.15
CA VAL A 50 -23.70 -15.17 -3.92
C VAL A 50 -24.88 -14.85 -4.83
N GLN A 51 -25.37 -15.83 -5.57
CA GLN A 51 -26.57 -15.68 -6.38
C GLN A 51 -27.81 -15.99 -5.53
N LEU A 52 -28.72 -15.02 -5.42
CA LEU A 52 -29.92 -15.14 -4.60
C LEU A 52 -30.85 -16.23 -5.10
N LYS A 53 -31.33 -17.04 -4.16
CA LYS A 53 -32.39 -18.04 -4.36
C LYS A 53 -33.73 -17.51 -3.83
N PRO A 54 -34.85 -18.16 -4.21
CA PRO A 54 -36.15 -17.82 -3.62
C PRO A 54 -36.12 -17.92 -2.10
N GLY A 55 -36.51 -16.85 -1.40
CA GLY A 55 -36.56 -16.78 0.05
C GLY A 55 -35.29 -16.29 0.75
N ASP A 56 -34.16 -16.13 0.03
CA ASP A 56 -32.93 -15.58 0.61
C ASP A 56 -33.13 -14.12 1.05
N THR A 57 -32.60 -13.83 2.23
CA THR A 57 -32.56 -12.47 2.79
C THR A 57 -31.13 -12.08 3.16
N PHE A 58 -30.87 -10.78 3.30
CA PHE A 58 -29.54 -10.32 3.80
C PHE A 58 -29.30 -10.81 5.24
N TRP A 59 -30.35 -11.07 6.01
CA TRP A 59 -30.22 -11.61 7.36
C TRP A 59 -29.70 -13.06 7.33
N ASP A 60 -30.26 -13.91 6.46
CA ASP A 60 -29.83 -15.31 6.30
C ASP A 60 -28.39 -15.38 5.75
N LEU A 61 -28.06 -14.53 4.77
CA LEU A 61 -26.70 -14.43 4.24
C LEU A 61 -25.71 -13.96 5.31
N ALA A 62 -26.09 -12.97 6.15
CA ALA A 62 -25.25 -12.50 7.23
C ALA A 62 -24.94 -13.61 8.24
N GLY A 63 -25.95 -14.38 8.64
CA GLY A 63 -25.78 -15.55 9.52
C GLY A 63 -24.92 -16.65 8.89
N THR A 64 -25.14 -16.95 7.61
CA THR A 64 -24.42 -18.01 6.89
C THR A 64 -22.93 -17.71 6.73
N TYR A 65 -22.58 -16.44 6.48
CA TYR A 65 -21.20 -16.03 6.17
C TYR A 65 -20.49 -15.30 7.31
N GLY A 66 -21.09 -15.27 8.52
CA GLY A 66 -20.47 -14.68 9.71
C GLY A 66 -20.22 -13.17 9.57
N THR A 67 -21.14 -12.44 8.92
CA THR A 67 -21.05 -11.00 8.69
C THR A 67 -22.29 -10.26 9.25
N THR A 68 -22.50 -9.01 8.88
CA THR A 68 -23.67 -8.22 9.28
C THR A 68 -24.52 -7.82 8.08
N VAL A 69 -25.82 -7.61 8.29
CA VAL A 69 -26.72 -7.06 7.27
C VAL A 69 -26.20 -5.72 6.79
N GLN A 70 -25.76 -4.84 7.69
CA GLN A 70 -25.18 -3.55 7.36
C GLN A 70 -23.97 -3.67 6.42
N ALA A 71 -23.07 -4.64 6.65
CA ALA A 71 -21.92 -4.84 5.77
C ALA A 71 -22.36 -5.27 4.35
N ILE A 72 -23.39 -6.11 4.25
CA ILE A 72 -23.95 -6.52 2.95
C ILE A 72 -24.61 -5.32 2.25
N GLU A 73 -25.40 -4.52 2.97
CA GLU A 73 -26.02 -3.31 2.41
C GLU A 73 -24.97 -2.31 1.89
N MET A 74 -23.91 -2.07 2.66
CA MET A 74 -22.81 -1.17 2.25
C MET A 74 -22.11 -1.67 0.98
N ALA A 75 -21.91 -2.96 0.83
CA ALA A 75 -21.29 -3.54 -0.35
C ALA A 75 -22.22 -3.61 -1.56
N ASN A 76 -23.53 -3.45 -1.38
CA ASN A 76 -24.55 -3.54 -2.43
C ASN A 76 -25.52 -2.34 -2.41
N PRO A 77 -25.05 -1.10 -2.52
CA PRO A 77 -25.87 0.11 -2.30
C PRO A 77 -27.02 0.26 -3.31
N ALA A 78 -26.99 -0.45 -4.43
CA ALA A 78 -28.04 -0.43 -5.44
C ALA A 78 -29.20 -1.40 -5.14
N LEU A 79 -29.06 -2.29 -4.16
CA LEU A 79 -30.07 -3.29 -3.83
C LEU A 79 -30.99 -2.80 -2.69
N ASN A 80 -32.29 -3.03 -2.85
CA ASN A 80 -33.27 -2.82 -1.77
C ASN A 80 -33.39 -4.12 -0.95
N PRO A 81 -33.01 -4.14 0.34
CA PRO A 81 -33.05 -5.34 1.18
C PRO A 81 -34.45 -5.94 1.35
N GLN A 82 -35.51 -5.13 1.20
CA GLN A 82 -36.90 -5.56 1.30
C GLN A 82 -37.44 -6.14 -0.03
N ARG A 83 -36.71 -5.99 -1.13
CA ARG A 83 -37.12 -6.45 -2.46
C ARG A 83 -35.93 -6.96 -3.25
N LEU A 84 -35.48 -8.16 -2.91
CA LEU A 84 -34.35 -8.82 -3.53
C LEU A 84 -34.81 -9.69 -4.71
N PRO A 85 -34.45 -9.36 -5.98
CA PRO A 85 -34.81 -10.20 -7.10
C PRO A 85 -34.04 -11.54 -7.08
N VAL A 86 -34.72 -12.63 -7.26
CA VAL A 86 -34.11 -13.98 -7.41
C VAL A 86 -33.13 -13.96 -8.59
N GLY A 87 -31.99 -14.62 -8.43
CA GLY A 87 -30.92 -14.65 -9.45
C GLY A 87 -29.97 -13.45 -9.42
N THR A 88 -30.26 -12.42 -8.62
CA THR A 88 -29.31 -11.30 -8.43
C THR A 88 -28.04 -11.78 -7.73
N THR A 89 -26.90 -11.34 -8.21
CA THR A 89 -25.62 -11.55 -7.50
C THR A 89 -25.43 -10.51 -6.41
N VAL A 90 -25.26 -10.97 -5.19
CA VAL A 90 -24.98 -10.16 -4.00
C VAL A 90 -23.54 -10.36 -3.56
N LEU A 91 -22.84 -9.29 -3.29
CA LEU A 91 -21.52 -9.31 -2.67
C LEU A 91 -21.69 -9.40 -1.16
N VAL A 92 -21.18 -10.48 -0.57
CA VAL A 92 -21.28 -10.75 0.87
C VAL A 92 -19.89 -10.60 1.50
N PRO A 93 -19.60 -9.49 2.21
CA PRO A 93 -18.38 -9.35 2.98
C PRO A 93 -18.22 -10.44 4.01
N LEU A 94 -17.01 -10.95 4.19
CA LEU A 94 -16.69 -11.90 5.26
C LEU A 94 -16.33 -11.14 6.55
N GLY A 95 -16.56 -11.74 7.73
CA GLY A 95 -16.51 -11.09 9.03
C GLY A 95 -15.08 -10.75 9.56
N PHE A 96 -14.08 -10.62 8.69
CA PHE A 96 -12.70 -10.27 9.06
C PHE A 96 -12.19 -9.10 8.21
N PRO A 97 -11.13 -8.36 8.65
CA PRO A 97 -10.51 -7.31 7.86
C PRO A 97 -9.93 -7.83 6.54
N VAL A 98 -10.05 -7.03 5.47
CA VAL A 98 -9.43 -7.36 4.17
C VAL A 98 -7.92 -7.37 4.28
N VAL A 99 -7.37 -6.35 4.96
CA VAL A 99 -5.93 -6.15 5.08
C VAL A 99 -5.37 -6.96 6.24
N PRO A 100 -4.53 -7.98 5.99
CA PRO A 100 -3.81 -8.67 7.06
C PRO A 100 -2.63 -7.81 7.53
N THR A 101 -2.36 -7.84 8.82
CA THR A 101 -1.26 -7.09 9.45
C THR A 101 -0.22 -8.00 10.08
N ASP A 102 -0.36 -9.31 9.87
CA ASP A 102 0.43 -10.38 10.49
C ASP A 102 1.19 -11.25 9.46
N VAL A 103 1.24 -10.79 8.21
CA VAL A 103 2.00 -11.42 7.11
C VAL A 103 2.71 -10.35 6.28
N PRO A 104 3.82 -10.69 5.59
CA PRO A 104 4.47 -9.79 4.65
C PRO A 104 3.50 -9.35 3.54
N MET A 105 3.54 -8.06 3.20
CA MET A 105 2.72 -7.49 2.12
C MET A 105 3.42 -7.67 0.77
N THR A 106 3.04 -8.72 0.04
CA THR A 106 3.52 -8.96 -1.34
C THR A 106 2.74 -8.12 -2.34
N SER A 107 3.23 -7.98 -3.57
CA SER A 107 2.55 -7.25 -4.65
C SER A 107 1.16 -7.84 -4.96
N ARG A 108 1.06 -9.17 -4.98
CA ARG A 108 -0.20 -9.87 -5.18
C ARG A 108 -1.19 -9.60 -4.05
N LEU A 109 -0.75 -9.65 -2.80
CA LEU A 109 -1.59 -9.38 -1.63
C LEU A 109 -2.07 -7.93 -1.61
N CYS A 110 -1.19 -6.98 -1.95
CA CYS A 110 -1.53 -5.57 -2.09
C CYS A 110 -2.69 -5.35 -3.08
N SER A 111 -2.58 -5.91 -4.29
CA SER A 111 -3.64 -5.83 -5.31
C SER A 111 -4.94 -6.52 -4.87
N VAL A 112 -4.84 -7.63 -4.16
CA VAL A 112 -6.01 -8.33 -3.58
C VAL A 112 -6.69 -7.46 -2.53
N CYS A 113 -5.93 -6.82 -1.62
CA CYS A 113 -6.47 -5.92 -0.60
C CYS A 113 -7.18 -4.71 -1.23
N ILE A 114 -6.58 -4.07 -2.23
CA ILE A 114 -7.21 -2.95 -2.96
C ILE A 114 -8.56 -3.38 -3.57
N ARG A 115 -8.62 -4.53 -4.24
CA ARG A 115 -9.86 -5.07 -4.80
C ARG A 115 -10.90 -5.39 -3.73
N GLY A 116 -10.48 -5.99 -2.62
CA GLY A 116 -11.34 -6.35 -1.51
C GLY A 116 -11.96 -5.12 -0.82
N ILE A 117 -11.15 -4.06 -0.59
CA ILE A 117 -11.63 -2.80 -0.03
C ILE A 117 -12.65 -2.15 -0.97
N ALA A 118 -12.33 -2.03 -2.27
CA ALA A 118 -13.22 -1.42 -3.25
C ALA A 118 -14.53 -2.22 -3.43
N ALA A 119 -14.49 -3.53 -3.29
CA ALA A 119 -15.67 -4.36 -3.34
C ALA A 119 -16.58 -4.18 -2.12
N ARG A 120 -16.01 -4.06 -0.91
CA ARG A 120 -16.77 -3.79 0.32
C ARG A 120 -17.32 -2.37 0.39
N TYR A 121 -16.62 -1.42 -0.22
CA TYR A 121 -16.92 0.01 -0.19
C TYR A 121 -16.93 0.58 -1.62
N PRO A 122 -18.03 0.42 -2.38
CA PRO A 122 -18.08 0.74 -3.82
C PRO A 122 -17.87 2.22 -4.17
N PHE A 123 -17.83 3.12 -3.20
CA PHE A 123 -17.44 4.52 -3.41
C PHE A 123 -15.92 4.70 -3.54
N CYS A 124 -15.11 3.70 -3.15
CA CYS A 124 -13.69 3.68 -3.40
C CYS A 124 -13.41 3.46 -4.89
N ARG A 125 -12.54 4.28 -5.47
CA ARG A 125 -12.17 4.20 -6.89
C ARG A 125 -10.76 3.66 -7.02
N THR A 126 -10.57 2.68 -7.90
CA THR A 126 -9.27 2.06 -8.14
C THR A 126 -8.80 2.32 -9.56
N GLU A 127 -7.49 2.44 -9.75
CA GLU A 127 -6.87 2.60 -11.06
C GLU A 127 -5.53 1.87 -11.09
N ARG A 128 -5.22 1.19 -12.19
CA ARG A 128 -3.87 0.70 -12.46
C ARG A 128 -3.06 1.81 -13.09
N LEU A 129 -2.00 2.24 -12.40
CA LEU A 129 -1.13 3.32 -12.87
C LEU A 129 -0.16 2.83 -13.94
N THR A 130 0.41 1.66 -13.72
CA THR A 130 1.31 0.99 -14.67
C THR A 130 1.45 -0.49 -14.33
N THR A 131 2.12 -1.20 -15.23
CA THR A 131 2.67 -2.54 -14.99
C THR A 131 4.19 -2.39 -15.03
N THR A 132 4.88 -2.96 -14.04
CA THR A 132 6.34 -2.92 -13.93
C THR A 132 7.04 -3.64 -15.07
N ALA A 133 8.37 -3.61 -15.09
CA ALA A 133 9.17 -4.33 -16.09
C ALA A 133 8.93 -5.86 -16.04
N PHE A 134 8.63 -6.42 -14.87
CA PHE A 134 8.39 -7.84 -14.65
C PHE A 134 6.90 -8.21 -14.53
N GLY A 135 6.01 -7.31 -14.97
CA GLY A 135 4.59 -7.61 -15.14
C GLY A 135 3.72 -7.39 -13.89
N ARG A 136 4.26 -6.86 -12.77
CA ARG A 136 3.49 -6.63 -11.56
C ARG A 136 2.74 -5.31 -11.61
N PRO A 137 1.50 -5.27 -11.08
CA PRO A 137 0.70 -4.06 -11.09
C PRO A 137 1.16 -3.06 -10.03
N MET A 138 1.18 -1.78 -10.39
CA MET A 138 1.23 -0.64 -9.49
C MET A 138 -0.16 0.02 -9.51
N ASP A 139 -0.93 -0.21 -8.46
CA ASP A 139 -2.33 0.21 -8.36
C ASP A 139 -2.50 1.37 -7.38
N THR A 140 -3.55 2.17 -7.56
CA THR A 140 -3.99 3.21 -6.62
C THR A 140 -5.44 3.01 -6.21
N ILE A 141 -5.76 3.46 -5.00
CA ILE A 141 -7.13 3.54 -4.50
C ILE A 141 -7.40 4.97 -4.02
N ALA A 142 -8.52 5.54 -4.43
CA ALA A 142 -8.97 6.89 -4.06
C ALA A 142 -10.22 6.81 -3.18
N ILE A 143 -10.20 7.50 -2.05
CA ILE A 143 -11.25 7.49 -1.03
C ILE A 143 -11.57 8.94 -0.64
N GLY A 144 -12.86 9.23 -0.50
CA GLY A 144 -13.36 10.55 -0.16
C GLY A 144 -13.99 11.30 -1.33
N SER A 145 -14.76 12.34 -1.01
CA SER A 145 -15.54 13.18 -1.94
C SER A 145 -15.07 14.63 -1.98
N GLY A 146 -14.18 15.03 -1.07
CA GLY A 146 -13.67 16.40 -0.99
C GLY A 146 -12.93 16.84 -2.25
N ALA A 147 -13.11 18.12 -2.63
CA ALA A 147 -12.45 18.70 -3.81
C ALA A 147 -10.92 18.83 -3.65
N ARG A 148 -10.43 18.95 -2.41
CA ARG A 148 -9.00 18.92 -2.09
C ARG A 148 -8.45 17.51 -2.35
N ARG A 149 -7.38 17.40 -3.11
CA ARG A 149 -6.72 16.11 -3.40
C ARG A 149 -5.43 16.02 -2.61
N VAL A 150 -5.19 14.87 -1.99
CA VAL A 150 -3.93 14.54 -1.32
C VAL A 150 -3.43 13.19 -1.82
N LEU A 151 -2.12 13.01 -1.85
CA LEU A 151 -1.50 11.80 -2.38
C LEU A 151 -0.55 11.21 -1.34
N TYR A 152 -0.82 9.98 -0.92
CA TYR A 152 0.02 9.22 0.00
C TYR A 152 0.62 8.03 -0.73
N THR A 153 1.93 7.85 -0.59
CA THR A 153 2.68 6.78 -1.24
C THR A 153 3.46 5.97 -0.22
N ALA A 154 3.71 4.70 -0.52
CA ALA A 154 4.49 3.82 0.34
C ALA A 154 5.30 2.82 -0.48
N ALA A 155 6.23 2.13 0.17
CA ALA A 155 7.10 1.13 -0.43
C ALA A 155 7.74 1.60 -1.74
N HIS A 156 8.37 2.81 -1.72
CA HIS A 156 9.31 3.21 -2.77
C HIS A 156 10.57 2.35 -2.74
N HIS A 157 10.89 1.83 -1.55
CA HIS A 157 11.97 0.87 -1.36
C HIS A 157 11.40 -0.51 -1.03
N ALA A 158 12.01 -1.53 -1.62
CA ALA A 158 11.57 -2.91 -1.54
C ALA A 158 11.50 -3.47 -0.10
N ASN A 159 12.49 -3.19 0.72
CA ASN A 159 12.58 -3.68 2.10
C ASN A 159 11.77 -2.85 3.11
N GLU A 160 11.01 -1.88 2.64
CA GLU A 160 10.13 -1.03 3.45
C GLU A 160 8.63 -1.37 3.26
N TRP A 161 8.35 -2.62 2.87
CA TRP A 161 7.01 -3.11 2.53
C TRP A 161 5.97 -2.98 3.67
N ILE A 162 6.38 -2.85 4.94
CA ILE A 162 5.49 -2.61 6.08
C ILE A 162 4.68 -1.31 5.90
N THR A 163 5.24 -0.33 5.18
CA THR A 163 4.56 0.94 4.84
C THR A 163 3.38 0.74 3.89
N ALA A 164 3.43 -0.28 3.02
CA ALA A 164 2.29 -0.66 2.19
C ALA A 164 1.13 -1.20 3.05
N THR A 165 1.45 -2.02 4.06
CA THR A 165 0.45 -2.49 5.04
C THR A 165 -0.19 -1.33 5.78
N LEU A 166 0.62 -0.31 6.16
CA LEU A 166 0.13 0.90 6.84
C LEU A 166 -0.92 1.63 5.99
N LEU A 167 -0.63 1.92 4.73
CA LEU A 167 -1.56 2.64 3.87
C LEU A 167 -2.82 1.83 3.53
N LEU A 168 -2.69 0.52 3.35
CA LEU A 168 -3.85 -0.35 3.10
C LEU A 168 -4.76 -0.46 4.33
N ALA A 169 -4.20 -0.63 5.53
CA ALA A 169 -4.97 -0.66 6.77
C ALA A 169 -5.71 0.67 6.98
N PHE A 170 -5.04 1.79 6.74
CA PHE A 170 -5.68 3.10 6.77
C PHE A 170 -6.80 3.22 5.72
N ALA A 171 -6.59 2.73 4.50
CA ALA A 171 -7.62 2.75 3.46
C ALA A 171 -8.90 1.99 3.88
N GLU A 172 -8.74 0.78 4.47
CA GLU A 172 -9.88 -0.02 4.93
C GLU A 172 -10.62 0.68 6.09
N GLU A 173 -9.89 1.16 7.10
CA GLU A 173 -10.50 1.84 8.26
C GLU A 173 -11.14 3.17 7.87
N LEU A 174 -10.54 3.94 6.97
CA LEU A 174 -11.13 5.18 6.43
C LEU A 174 -12.43 4.89 5.68
N ALA A 175 -12.41 3.92 4.77
CA ALA A 175 -13.60 3.54 4.01
C ALA A 175 -14.71 3.05 4.93
N LYS A 176 -14.37 2.27 5.96
CA LYS A 176 -15.32 1.83 6.99
C LYS A 176 -15.89 3.00 7.79
N ALA A 177 -15.05 3.93 8.27
CA ALA A 177 -15.50 5.10 9.02
C ALA A 177 -16.46 5.97 8.20
N ILE A 178 -16.17 6.18 6.91
CA ILE A 178 -17.07 6.91 5.99
C ILE A 178 -18.39 6.16 5.81
N ALA A 179 -18.34 4.85 5.54
CA ALA A 179 -19.53 4.05 5.27
C ALA A 179 -20.46 3.91 6.49
N THR A 180 -19.91 3.83 7.69
CA THR A 180 -20.68 3.63 8.94
C THR A 180 -21.01 4.92 9.68
N GLY A 181 -20.45 6.08 9.27
CA GLY A 181 -20.52 7.31 10.05
C GLY A 181 -19.71 7.25 11.36
N GLY A 182 -18.77 6.31 11.46
CA GLY A 182 -17.86 6.15 12.60
C GLY A 182 -16.78 7.22 12.67
N THR A 183 -15.82 7.03 13.58
CA THR A 183 -14.67 7.93 13.77
C THR A 183 -13.37 7.23 13.45
N LEU A 184 -12.37 8.02 12.98
CA LEU A 184 -11.01 7.56 12.75
C LEU A 184 -10.03 8.69 13.11
N GLY A 185 -9.04 8.42 13.96
CA GLY A 185 -8.03 9.41 14.38
C GLY A 185 -8.62 10.66 15.03
N GLY A 186 -9.76 10.54 15.71
CA GLY A 186 -10.46 11.65 16.37
C GLY A 186 -11.44 12.45 15.48
N PHE A 187 -11.56 12.09 14.20
CA PHE A 187 -12.46 12.75 13.23
C PHE A 187 -13.56 11.80 12.78
N THR A 188 -14.74 12.33 12.49
CA THR A 188 -15.83 11.53 11.89
C THR A 188 -15.51 11.17 10.45
N GLY A 189 -16.02 10.01 9.98
CA GLY A 189 -15.88 9.62 8.58
C GLY A 189 -16.38 10.70 7.61
N GLY A 190 -17.45 11.40 7.98
CA GLY A 190 -18.00 12.50 7.19
C GLY A 190 -17.10 13.74 7.11
N GLU A 191 -16.34 14.07 8.16
CA GLU A 191 -15.34 15.15 8.14
C GLU A 191 -14.18 14.76 7.21
N LEU A 192 -13.68 13.56 7.32
CA LEU A 192 -12.59 13.05 6.47
C LEU A 192 -13.02 12.96 5.00
N ASP A 193 -14.23 12.44 4.73
CA ASP A 193 -14.79 12.34 3.37
C ASP A 193 -14.85 13.69 2.66
N ARG A 194 -15.39 14.72 3.35
CA ARG A 194 -15.49 16.08 2.80
C ARG A 194 -14.19 16.86 2.84
N GLY A 195 -13.27 16.51 3.73
CA GLY A 195 -11.98 17.19 3.90
C GLY A 195 -11.07 17.06 2.68
N ALA A 196 -10.98 15.85 2.12
CA ALA A 196 -10.21 15.60 0.91
C ALA A 196 -10.67 14.32 0.20
N THR A 197 -10.28 14.20 -1.07
CA THR A 197 -10.09 12.90 -1.73
C THR A 197 -8.64 12.49 -1.55
N VAL A 198 -8.39 11.43 -0.78
CA VAL A 198 -7.05 10.85 -0.64
C VAL A 198 -6.82 9.79 -1.72
N TYR A 199 -5.70 9.93 -2.42
CA TYR A 199 -5.19 8.93 -3.36
C TYR A 199 -4.05 8.18 -2.67
N LEU A 200 -4.17 6.87 -2.57
CA LEU A 200 -3.18 6.02 -1.93
C LEU A 200 -2.51 5.15 -3.00
N VAL A 201 -1.18 5.20 -3.07
CA VAL A 201 -0.34 4.28 -3.85
C VAL A 201 0.43 3.43 -2.84
N PRO A 202 -0.14 2.31 -2.37
CA PRO A 202 0.42 1.57 -1.25
C PRO A 202 1.77 0.91 -1.57
N MET A 203 2.03 0.62 -2.84
CA MET A 203 3.26 -0.07 -3.23
C MET A 203 3.79 0.51 -4.55
N VAL A 204 4.86 1.30 -4.44
CA VAL A 204 5.51 1.93 -5.60
C VAL A 204 6.47 0.95 -6.28
N ASP A 205 7.14 0.07 -5.52
CA ASP A 205 8.08 -0.94 -5.98
C ASP A 205 7.57 -2.37 -5.78
N PRO A 206 6.61 -2.86 -6.58
CA PRO A 206 6.07 -4.20 -6.40
C PRO A 206 7.07 -5.32 -6.74
N ASP A 207 7.99 -5.10 -7.68
CA ASP A 207 8.97 -6.12 -8.09
C ASP A 207 10.03 -6.34 -7.00
N GLY A 208 10.60 -5.27 -6.47
CA GLY A 208 11.58 -5.34 -5.38
C GLY A 208 10.97 -5.87 -4.09
N VAL A 209 9.72 -5.47 -3.77
CA VAL A 209 9.00 -6.00 -2.60
C VAL A 209 8.84 -7.52 -2.69
N ASP A 210 8.48 -8.07 -3.86
CA ASP A 210 8.33 -9.52 -4.03
C ASP A 210 9.66 -10.27 -3.86
N LEU A 211 10.79 -9.66 -4.24
CA LEU A 211 12.12 -10.20 -3.95
C LEU A 211 12.38 -10.29 -2.44
N VAL A 212 12.17 -9.18 -1.73
CA VAL A 212 12.50 -9.08 -0.29
C VAL A 212 11.55 -9.92 0.57
N THR A 213 10.28 -10.00 0.21
CA THR A 213 9.27 -10.78 0.95
C THR A 213 9.35 -12.27 0.67
N GLY A 214 10.20 -12.72 -0.27
CA GLY A 214 10.31 -14.13 -0.66
C GLY A 214 9.17 -14.62 -1.55
N ALA A 215 8.43 -13.69 -2.19
CA ALA A 215 7.37 -14.05 -3.14
C ALA A 215 7.91 -14.47 -4.51
N LEU A 216 9.17 -14.16 -4.83
CA LEU A 216 9.84 -14.69 -6.02
C LEU A 216 10.29 -16.13 -5.81
N ASP A 217 10.22 -16.92 -6.87
CA ASP A 217 10.81 -18.25 -6.89
C ASP A 217 12.34 -18.14 -6.82
N PRO A 218 13.01 -18.71 -5.79
CA PRO A 218 14.47 -18.65 -5.66
C PRO A 218 15.22 -19.35 -6.81
N GLU A 219 14.57 -20.26 -7.53
CA GLU A 219 15.13 -20.94 -8.71
C GLU A 219 14.71 -20.24 -10.03
N GLY A 220 13.93 -19.16 -9.93
CA GLY A 220 13.41 -18.43 -11.09
C GLY A 220 14.41 -17.42 -11.66
N GLU A 221 14.19 -17.05 -12.93
CA GLU A 221 15.05 -16.10 -13.67
C GLU A 221 15.10 -14.72 -13.02
N GLU A 222 13.99 -14.22 -12.47
CA GLU A 222 13.92 -12.91 -11.81
C GLU A 222 14.80 -12.85 -10.56
N TYR A 223 14.76 -13.90 -9.73
CA TYR A 223 15.61 -14.01 -8.55
C TYR A 223 17.09 -14.13 -8.93
N ALA A 224 17.40 -14.97 -9.93
CA ALA A 224 18.76 -15.13 -10.44
C ALA A 224 19.32 -13.81 -11.00
N TYR A 225 18.49 -13.03 -11.70
CA TYR A 225 18.85 -11.71 -12.20
C TYR A 225 19.22 -10.75 -11.06
N ALA A 226 18.33 -10.59 -10.06
CA ALA A 226 18.60 -9.75 -8.89
C ALA A 226 19.87 -10.18 -8.16
N LYS A 227 20.05 -11.50 -7.97
CA LYS A 227 21.24 -12.07 -7.32
C LYS A 227 22.53 -11.76 -8.10
N SER A 228 22.48 -11.73 -9.43
CA SER A 228 23.62 -11.36 -10.24
C SER A 228 24.04 -9.89 -10.04
N LEU A 229 23.09 -8.98 -9.89
CA LEU A 229 23.34 -7.57 -9.58
C LEU A 229 23.88 -7.42 -8.14
N ALA A 230 23.33 -8.15 -7.17
CA ALA A 230 23.80 -8.14 -5.79
C ALA A 230 25.27 -8.61 -5.67
N GLY A 231 25.74 -9.45 -6.58
CA GLY A 231 27.13 -9.92 -6.62
C GLY A 231 28.19 -8.81 -6.75
N TYR A 232 27.80 -7.62 -7.23
CA TYR A 232 28.68 -6.44 -7.28
C TYR A 232 28.74 -5.66 -5.94
N PHE A 233 27.88 -6.00 -4.98
CA PHE A 233 27.72 -5.32 -3.69
C PHE A 233 27.65 -6.36 -2.56
N PRO A 234 28.72 -7.15 -2.33
CA PRO A 234 28.68 -8.29 -1.42
C PRO A 234 28.49 -7.91 0.06
N GLU A 235 28.70 -6.63 0.40
CA GLU A 235 28.47 -6.08 1.74
C GLU A 235 26.97 -5.85 2.06
N ILE A 236 26.10 -5.85 1.03
CA ILE A 236 24.67 -5.65 1.21
C ILE A 236 23.98 -7.02 1.34
N PRO A 237 23.29 -7.30 2.46
CA PRO A 237 22.62 -8.58 2.65
C PRO A 237 21.56 -8.85 1.58
N PHE A 238 21.69 -9.93 0.84
CA PHE A 238 20.71 -10.33 -0.18
C PHE A 238 19.79 -11.43 0.34
N PRO A 239 18.46 -11.38 0.11
CA PRO A 239 17.72 -10.27 -0.53
C PRO A 239 17.29 -9.16 0.44
N LEU A 240 17.44 -9.29 1.76
CA LEU A 240 16.84 -8.43 2.77
C LEU A 240 17.34 -6.97 2.74
N GLY A 241 18.58 -6.74 2.29
CA GLY A 241 19.14 -5.40 2.12
C GLY A 241 18.72 -4.69 0.82
N TRP A 242 17.90 -5.34 -0.02
CA TRP A 242 17.49 -4.80 -1.31
C TRP A 242 16.46 -3.68 -1.16
N LYS A 243 16.78 -2.48 -1.64
CA LYS A 243 15.92 -1.27 -1.63
C LYS A 243 15.40 -0.89 -3.01
N ALA A 244 16.17 -1.19 -4.05
CA ALA A 244 15.90 -0.82 -5.44
C ALA A 244 14.72 -1.60 -6.03
N ASN A 245 14.22 -1.17 -7.20
CA ASN A 245 13.38 -2.04 -8.01
C ASN A 245 14.19 -3.24 -8.54
N LEU A 246 13.54 -4.21 -9.17
CA LEU A 246 14.22 -5.43 -9.60
C LEU A 246 15.25 -5.17 -10.74
N LEU A 247 15.14 -4.03 -11.45
CA LEU A 247 16.16 -3.57 -12.41
C LEU A 247 17.40 -2.97 -11.74
N GLY A 248 17.40 -2.83 -10.42
CA GLY A 248 18.52 -2.30 -9.64
C GLY A 248 18.60 -0.77 -9.59
N THR A 249 17.50 -0.06 -9.84
CA THR A 249 17.39 1.39 -9.67
C THR A 249 16.67 1.74 -8.38
N ASP A 250 17.26 2.60 -7.57
CA ASP A 250 16.62 3.18 -6.38
C ASP A 250 15.55 4.19 -6.83
N LEU A 251 14.28 3.81 -6.67
CA LEU A 251 13.16 4.62 -7.19
C LEU A 251 13.04 5.98 -6.49
N ASN A 252 13.49 6.10 -5.23
CA ASN A 252 13.48 7.38 -4.53
C ASN A 252 14.74 8.24 -4.80
N LEU A 253 15.54 7.85 -5.78
CA LEU A 253 16.64 8.65 -6.35
C LEU A 253 16.44 8.89 -7.86
N ASN A 254 15.24 8.67 -8.38
CA ASN A 254 14.97 8.72 -9.82
C ASN A 254 14.05 9.88 -10.24
N TYR A 255 13.84 10.89 -9.37
CA TYR A 255 13.04 12.09 -9.68
C TYR A 255 13.94 13.28 -10.05
N PRO A 256 13.45 14.22 -10.92
CA PRO A 256 14.26 15.34 -11.41
C PRO A 256 14.37 16.52 -10.42
N ALA A 257 14.78 16.24 -9.19
CA ALA A 257 15.03 17.23 -8.13
C ALA A 257 16.50 17.18 -7.71
N GLY A 258 17.36 17.89 -8.44
CA GLY A 258 18.80 17.83 -8.25
C GLY A 258 19.39 16.44 -8.56
N TRP A 259 18.86 15.77 -9.60
CA TRP A 259 19.26 14.42 -9.97
C TRP A 259 20.75 14.28 -10.32
N ASP A 260 21.32 15.26 -11.01
CA ASP A 260 22.76 15.26 -11.32
C ASP A 260 23.62 15.30 -10.05
N THR A 261 23.21 16.09 -9.05
CA THR A 261 23.86 16.13 -7.73
C THR A 261 23.72 14.79 -7.00
N ALA A 262 22.52 14.18 -7.01
CA ALA A 262 22.33 12.85 -6.45
C ALA A 262 23.26 11.82 -7.10
N ARG A 263 23.39 11.88 -8.44
CA ARG A 263 24.27 11.00 -9.21
C ARG A 263 25.73 11.17 -8.82
N GLU A 264 26.22 12.41 -8.74
CA GLU A 264 27.60 12.70 -8.33
C GLU A 264 27.88 12.14 -6.91
N ILE A 265 26.98 12.38 -5.95
CA ILE A 265 27.09 11.88 -4.58
C ILE A 265 27.14 10.34 -4.57
N LYS A 266 26.15 9.69 -5.20
CA LYS A 266 26.05 8.23 -5.17
C LYS A 266 27.19 7.54 -5.93
N PHE A 267 27.64 8.13 -7.04
CA PHE A 267 28.78 7.62 -7.79
C PHE A 267 30.09 7.73 -7.00
N SER A 268 30.29 8.82 -6.25
CA SER A 268 31.44 8.95 -5.36
C SER A 268 31.46 7.93 -4.23
N GLN A 269 30.27 7.41 -3.85
CA GLN A 269 30.08 6.34 -2.84
C GLN A 269 30.21 4.93 -3.45
N GLY A 270 30.43 4.79 -4.76
CA GLY A 270 30.57 3.51 -5.43
C GLY A 270 29.33 2.95 -6.11
N TYR A 271 28.16 3.60 -6.00
CA TYR A 271 26.89 3.15 -6.60
C TYR A 271 26.79 3.60 -8.07
N THR A 272 27.68 3.13 -8.92
CA THR A 272 27.83 3.56 -10.31
C THR A 272 27.08 2.69 -11.33
N ARG A 273 26.40 1.63 -10.86
CA ARG A 273 25.70 0.64 -11.69
C ARG A 273 24.45 0.11 -10.99
N PRO A 274 23.53 -0.53 -11.73
CA PRO A 274 22.39 -1.22 -11.14
C PRO A 274 22.80 -2.15 -10.00
N GLY A 275 22.06 -2.09 -8.89
CA GLY A 275 22.38 -2.86 -7.70
C GLY A 275 21.26 -2.80 -6.64
N PRO A 276 21.52 -3.32 -5.44
CA PRO A 276 20.52 -3.43 -4.39
C PRO A 276 19.96 -2.11 -3.90
N ARG A 277 20.73 -1.00 -4.04
CA ARG A 277 20.34 0.33 -3.53
C ARG A 277 21.19 1.43 -4.14
N ASP A 278 20.76 2.66 -3.98
CA ASP A 278 21.52 3.89 -4.22
C ASP A 278 21.94 4.15 -5.69
N PHE A 279 21.60 3.31 -6.66
CA PHE A 279 21.78 3.62 -8.07
C PHE A 279 20.63 4.48 -8.57
N VAL A 280 20.96 5.67 -9.06
CA VAL A 280 19.98 6.70 -9.45
C VAL A 280 19.28 6.43 -10.79
N GLY A 281 19.69 5.39 -11.53
CA GLY A 281 19.29 5.14 -12.90
C GLY A 281 20.16 5.88 -13.93
N ASP A 282 19.89 5.69 -15.23
CA ASP A 282 20.64 6.32 -16.32
C ASP A 282 20.15 7.75 -16.63
N ALA A 283 18.92 8.07 -16.25
CA ALA A 283 18.29 9.38 -16.37
C ALA A 283 17.15 9.52 -15.34
N PRO A 284 16.76 10.75 -14.97
CA PRO A 284 15.61 10.96 -14.11
C PRO A 284 14.32 10.48 -14.80
N LEU A 285 13.41 9.90 -14.02
CA LEU A 285 12.14 9.31 -14.50
C LEU A 285 12.35 8.29 -15.62
N ASN A 286 13.41 7.49 -15.59
CA ASN A 286 13.62 6.42 -16.56
C ASN A 286 12.99 5.09 -16.17
N GLN A 287 12.40 4.98 -14.96
CA GLN A 287 11.70 3.79 -14.50
C GLN A 287 10.17 3.93 -14.72
N ARG A 288 9.49 2.82 -15.03
CA ARG A 288 8.04 2.81 -15.28
C ARG A 288 7.24 3.30 -14.07
N GLU A 289 7.68 2.92 -12.88
CA GLU A 289 7.08 3.25 -11.59
C GLU A 289 7.15 4.76 -11.33
N THR A 290 8.33 5.35 -11.43
CA THR A 290 8.54 6.79 -11.20
C THR A 290 7.83 7.64 -12.25
N GLN A 291 7.82 7.20 -13.52
CA GLN A 291 7.06 7.85 -14.60
C GLN A 291 5.55 7.82 -14.30
N ALA A 292 5.01 6.67 -13.88
CA ALA A 292 3.59 6.52 -13.60
C ALA A 292 3.18 7.38 -12.41
N LEU A 293 3.97 7.39 -11.33
CA LEU A 293 3.70 8.22 -10.16
C LEU A 293 3.82 9.71 -10.49
N ALA A 294 4.81 10.12 -11.27
CA ALA A 294 4.94 11.51 -11.71
C ALA A 294 3.75 11.96 -12.58
N ARG A 295 3.28 11.11 -13.52
CA ARG A 295 2.06 11.38 -14.30
C ARG A 295 0.82 11.50 -13.42
N LEU A 296 0.65 10.61 -12.45
CA LEU A 296 -0.45 10.68 -11.48
C LEU A 296 -0.41 11.98 -10.70
N THR A 297 0.74 12.33 -10.14
CA THR A 297 0.94 13.54 -9.33
C THR A 297 0.59 14.80 -10.13
N ARG A 298 1.08 14.93 -11.38
CA ARG A 298 0.76 16.06 -12.26
C ARG A 298 -0.74 16.11 -12.58
N ARG A 299 -1.37 14.98 -12.88
CA ARG A 299 -2.83 14.88 -13.16
C ARG A 299 -3.67 15.27 -11.95
N LEU A 300 -3.29 14.83 -10.76
CA LEU A 300 -4.01 15.12 -9.52
C LEU A 300 -3.77 16.55 -9.06
N ASN A 301 -2.58 17.10 -9.29
CA ASN A 301 -2.15 18.40 -8.77
C ASN A 301 -2.43 18.52 -7.25
N PRO A 302 -1.92 17.58 -6.40
CA PRO A 302 -2.36 17.43 -5.03
C PRO A 302 -1.92 18.63 -4.17
N ALA A 303 -2.69 18.92 -3.12
CA ALA A 303 -2.38 19.96 -2.14
C ALA A 303 -1.29 19.52 -1.16
N LEU A 304 -1.06 18.22 -1.01
CA LEU A 304 -0.15 17.61 -0.06
C LEU A 304 0.30 16.25 -0.58
N VAL A 305 1.57 15.89 -0.36
CA VAL A 305 2.06 14.51 -0.49
C VAL A 305 2.65 14.02 0.83
N LEU A 306 2.37 12.75 1.16
CA LEU A 306 3.05 12.00 2.21
C LEU A 306 3.72 10.77 1.56
N ALA A 307 5.04 10.67 1.67
CA ALA A 307 5.81 9.52 1.20
C ALA A 307 6.26 8.72 2.43
N TYR A 308 5.68 7.54 2.62
CA TYR A 308 5.99 6.66 3.73
C TYR A 308 7.18 5.77 3.42
N HIS A 309 8.15 5.84 4.29
CA HIS A 309 9.40 5.09 4.33
C HIS A 309 9.62 4.46 5.70
N SER A 310 10.67 3.71 5.87
CA SER A 310 11.21 3.26 7.15
C SER A 310 12.74 3.27 7.08
N GLN A 311 13.45 3.64 8.12
CA GLN A 311 13.08 3.70 9.52
C GLN A 311 13.69 4.98 10.19
N GLY A 312 13.25 5.31 11.42
CA GLY A 312 13.90 6.37 12.21
C GLY A 312 12.95 7.22 13.03
N GLN A 313 11.61 7.07 12.90
CA GLN A 313 10.60 7.90 13.56
C GLN A 313 10.84 9.40 13.33
N VAL A 314 11.10 9.77 12.07
CA VAL A 314 11.43 11.13 11.64
C VAL A 314 10.55 11.58 10.48
N ILE A 315 10.30 12.86 10.39
CA ILE A 315 9.53 13.55 9.35
C ILE A 315 10.44 14.54 8.66
N TYR A 316 10.77 14.30 7.40
CA TYR A 316 11.51 15.24 6.55
C TYR A 316 10.53 16.09 5.74
N TRP A 317 10.64 17.42 5.84
CA TRP A 317 9.62 18.35 5.34
C TRP A 317 10.11 19.37 4.33
N GLN A 318 11.42 19.52 4.15
CA GLN A 318 12.04 20.57 3.35
C GLN A 318 12.78 19.99 2.14
N PHE A 319 12.94 20.79 1.11
CA PHE A 319 13.88 20.55 0.01
C PHE A 319 14.63 21.85 -0.34
N GLN A 320 15.94 21.84 -0.12
CA GLN A 320 16.81 23.00 -0.32
C GLN A 320 16.24 24.27 0.33
N ASP A 321 16.53 25.44 -0.23
CA ASP A 321 16.02 26.74 0.23
C ASP A 321 14.61 27.07 -0.28
N ILE A 322 13.82 26.05 -0.68
CA ILE A 322 12.48 26.25 -1.22
C ILE A 322 11.53 26.49 -0.06
N TYR A 323 11.09 27.74 0.07
CA TYR A 323 10.05 28.10 1.03
C TYR A 323 8.67 27.65 0.56
N VAL A 324 7.96 26.90 1.41
CA VAL A 324 6.59 26.48 1.22
C VAL A 324 5.75 26.97 2.41
N PRO A 325 4.81 27.93 2.20
CA PRO A 325 4.00 28.46 3.30
C PRO A 325 3.26 27.37 4.06
N GLY A 326 3.29 27.42 5.42
CA GLY A 326 2.59 26.48 6.29
C GLY A 326 3.17 25.06 6.36
N ALA A 327 4.21 24.73 5.56
CA ALA A 327 4.75 23.37 5.56
C ALA A 327 5.40 23.02 6.90
N ARG A 328 6.12 23.95 7.51
CA ARG A 328 6.74 23.72 8.84
C ARG A 328 5.67 23.53 9.90
N ASP A 329 4.68 24.42 9.96
CA ASP A 329 3.60 24.37 10.97
C ASP A 329 2.82 23.06 10.89
N LEU A 330 2.53 22.59 9.65
CA LEU A 330 1.89 21.30 9.45
C LEU A 330 2.81 20.14 9.86
N GLY A 331 4.11 20.24 9.57
CA GLY A 331 5.11 19.25 10.00
C GLY A 331 5.22 19.18 11.53
N GLU A 332 5.17 20.30 12.23
CA GLU A 332 5.17 20.37 13.70
C GLU A 332 3.90 19.71 14.29
N ARG A 333 2.74 19.91 13.65
CA ARG A 333 1.51 19.18 14.03
C ARG A 333 1.63 17.69 13.81
N PHE A 334 2.24 17.25 12.72
CA PHE A 334 2.50 15.84 12.45
C PHE A 334 3.46 15.24 13.50
N ALA A 335 4.54 15.96 13.85
CA ALA A 335 5.46 15.57 14.90
C ALA A 335 4.76 15.43 16.26
N GLN A 336 3.89 16.40 16.61
CA GLN A 336 3.15 16.38 17.87
C GLN A 336 2.22 15.16 18.00
N VAL A 337 1.51 14.77 16.92
CA VAL A 337 0.54 13.67 16.99
C VAL A 337 1.16 12.30 16.85
N SER A 338 2.36 12.20 16.25
CA SER A 338 3.07 10.94 16.06
C SER A 338 4.15 10.66 17.12
N GLY A 339 4.67 11.70 17.73
CA GLY A 339 5.86 11.63 18.56
C GLY A 339 7.17 11.54 17.75
N TYR A 340 7.11 11.72 16.43
CA TYR A 340 8.28 11.68 15.55
C TYR A 340 9.01 13.03 15.55
N SER A 341 10.33 13.03 15.32
CA SER A 341 11.09 14.26 15.13
C SER A 341 10.78 14.91 13.78
N LEU A 342 10.75 16.24 13.75
CA LEU A 342 10.68 17.01 12.48
C LEU A 342 12.10 17.49 12.14
N GLU A 343 12.64 17.03 11.02
CA GLU A 343 14.03 17.26 10.65
C GLU A 343 14.19 17.70 9.20
N GLU A 344 15.33 18.31 8.90
CA GLU A 344 15.79 18.55 7.54
C GLU A 344 16.51 17.31 6.99
N THR A 345 16.30 16.99 5.73
CA THR A 345 16.96 15.83 5.11
C THR A 345 18.47 16.04 5.06
N PRO A 346 19.29 15.08 5.55
CA PRO A 346 20.75 15.19 5.43
C PRO A 346 21.20 15.39 3.98
N TYR A 347 22.19 16.28 3.76
CA TYR A 347 22.60 16.69 2.42
C TYR A 347 22.84 15.53 1.43
N ASN A 348 23.52 14.48 1.85
CA ASN A 348 23.82 13.31 1.01
C ASN A 348 22.60 12.48 0.59
N SER A 349 21.43 12.78 1.15
CA SER A 349 20.15 12.09 0.89
C SER A 349 19.04 13.07 0.46
N ALA A 350 19.37 14.35 0.28
CA ALA A 350 18.41 15.43 0.04
C ALA A 350 18.20 15.75 -1.44
N PHE A 351 18.34 14.75 -2.33
CA PHE A 351 18.20 14.96 -3.76
C PHE A 351 17.50 13.79 -4.45
N ALA A 352 16.82 14.10 -5.54
CA ALA A 352 16.15 13.16 -6.44
C ALA A 352 15.04 12.28 -5.81
N GLY A 353 14.58 12.60 -4.60
CA GLY A 353 13.46 11.93 -3.96
C GLY A 353 12.11 12.42 -4.48
N PHE A 354 11.06 11.60 -4.28
CA PHE A 354 9.69 11.94 -4.67
C PHE A 354 9.18 13.21 -3.97
N LYS A 355 9.36 13.31 -2.65
CA LYS A 355 9.02 14.51 -1.86
C LYS A 355 9.77 15.73 -2.39
N ASP A 356 11.08 15.59 -2.68
CA ASP A 356 11.94 16.68 -3.12
C ASP A 356 11.45 17.24 -4.46
N TRP A 357 11.17 16.35 -5.41
CA TRP A 357 10.60 16.71 -6.70
C TRP A 357 9.23 17.37 -6.56
N PHE A 358 8.37 16.86 -5.68
CA PHE A 358 7.06 17.46 -5.45
C PHE A 358 7.18 18.89 -4.90
N ILE A 359 8.03 19.11 -3.91
CA ILE A 359 8.28 20.47 -3.37
C ILE A 359 8.84 21.38 -4.45
N GLN A 360 9.81 20.91 -5.24
CA GLN A 360 10.42 21.70 -6.32
C GLN A 360 9.42 22.10 -7.39
N GLU A 361 8.61 21.16 -7.89
CA GLU A 361 7.71 21.37 -9.02
C GLU A 361 6.41 22.10 -8.61
N PHE A 362 5.84 21.76 -7.44
CA PHE A 362 4.50 22.24 -7.05
C PHE A 362 4.53 23.36 -6.01
N ARG A 363 5.63 23.58 -5.30
CA ARG A 363 5.74 24.57 -4.21
C ARG A 363 4.66 24.37 -3.16
N ARG A 364 4.40 23.10 -2.78
CA ARG A 364 3.39 22.69 -1.82
C ARG A 364 3.99 21.76 -0.77
N PRO A 365 3.31 21.60 0.40
CA PRO A 365 3.79 20.73 1.47
C PRO A 365 3.97 19.29 1.01
N GLY A 366 5.17 18.77 1.19
CA GLY A 366 5.53 17.37 0.93
C GLY A 366 6.39 16.84 2.05
N TYR A 367 6.12 15.62 2.48
CA TYR A 367 6.83 15.00 3.62
C TYR A 367 7.28 13.60 3.26
N THR A 368 8.48 13.24 3.73
CA THR A 368 8.91 11.86 3.89
C THR A 368 8.73 11.48 5.35
N ILE A 369 8.00 10.40 5.61
CA ILE A 369 7.72 9.90 6.95
C ILE A 369 8.46 8.58 7.12
N GLU A 370 9.47 8.55 7.99
CA GLU A 370 10.27 7.36 8.29
C GLU A 370 9.68 6.64 9.50
N VAL A 371 8.92 5.57 9.29
CA VAL A 371 8.22 4.87 10.38
C VAL A 371 9.07 3.81 11.05
N GLY A 372 8.82 3.57 12.34
CA GLY A 372 9.44 2.49 13.11
C GLY A 372 10.94 2.67 13.35
N GLU A 373 11.56 1.67 13.95
CA GLU A 373 12.98 1.71 14.37
C GLU A 373 13.69 0.39 14.10
N GLY A 374 15.01 0.44 13.87
CA GLY A 374 15.85 -0.75 13.74
C GLY A 374 16.41 -0.95 12.33
N ILE A 375 16.35 -2.15 11.80
CA ILE A 375 16.93 -2.52 10.50
C ILE A 375 15.81 -3.04 9.59
N ASN A 376 15.74 -2.53 8.36
CA ASN A 376 14.80 -2.98 7.35
C ASN A 376 15.20 -4.36 6.79
N PRO A 377 14.20 -5.23 6.49
CA PRO A 377 12.76 -5.04 6.73
C PRO A 377 12.40 -5.02 8.22
N LEU A 378 11.58 -4.04 8.61
CA LEU A 378 11.13 -3.96 10.00
C LEU A 378 10.27 -5.18 10.38
N PRO A 379 10.42 -5.73 11.60
CA PRO A 379 9.60 -6.84 12.05
C PRO A 379 8.12 -6.43 12.18
N LEU A 380 7.21 -7.33 11.76
CA LEU A 380 5.76 -7.12 11.81
C LEU A 380 5.23 -6.77 13.20
N GLN A 381 5.92 -7.17 14.26
CA GLN A 381 5.56 -6.84 15.65
C GLN A 381 5.56 -5.33 15.93
N GLN A 382 6.25 -4.52 15.11
CA GLN A 382 6.19 -3.06 15.21
C GLN A 382 4.93 -2.46 14.58
N PHE A 383 4.21 -3.21 13.73
CA PHE A 383 3.08 -2.66 12.96
C PHE A 383 2.01 -1.97 13.84
N PRO A 384 1.55 -2.53 14.97
CA PRO A 384 0.54 -1.88 15.79
C PRO A 384 0.98 -0.49 16.28
N LYS A 385 2.24 -0.35 16.67
CA LYS A 385 2.80 0.94 17.08
C LYS A 385 2.93 1.89 15.88
N ILE A 386 3.49 1.41 14.76
CA ILE A 386 3.62 2.19 13.52
C ILE A 386 2.25 2.74 13.09
N TYR A 387 1.20 1.90 13.11
CA TYR A 387 -0.15 2.33 12.74
C TYR A 387 -0.69 3.40 13.72
N SER A 388 -0.56 3.16 15.02
CA SER A 388 -1.01 4.08 16.05
C SER A 388 -0.33 5.45 15.96
N ASP A 389 0.99 5.47 15.80
CA ASP A 389 1.78 6.70 15.70
C ASP A 389 1.39 7.53 14.47
N ASN A 390 1.07 6.86 13.35
CA ASN A 390 0.83 7.53 12.08
C ASN A 390 -0.64 7.87 11.79
N LEU A 391 -1.58 7.35 12.57
CA LEU A 391 -3.00 7.59 12.34
C LEU A 391 -3.36 9.08 12.37
N GLY A 392 -2.76 9.84 13.29
CA GLY A 392 -2.91 11.29 13.38
C GLY A 392 -2.39 12.02 12.13
N ILE A 393 -1.21 11.63 11.62
CA ILE A 393 -0.63 12.20 10.39
C ILE A 393 -1.55 11.95 9.20
N LEU A 394 -2.00 10.70 9.02
CA LEU A 394 -2.84 10.27 7.91
C LEU A 394 -4.18 11.02 7.87
N THR A 395 -4.81 11.21 9.03
CA THR A 395 -6.11 11.89 9.14
C THR A 395 -5.99 13.41 9.04
N ILE A 396 -5.03 14.04 9.75
CA ILE A 396 -4.80 15.49 9.68
C ILE A 396 -4.41 15.92 8.27
N GLY A 397 -3.65 15.10 7.54
CA GLY A 397 -3.27 15.35 6.15
C GLY A 397 -4.47 15.45 5.20
N MET A 398 -5.61 14.85 5.52
CA MET A 398 -6.85 14.95 4.74
C MET A 398 -7.63 16.23 5.01
N LEU A 399 -7.41 16.87 6.16
CA LEU A 399 -8.20 18.04 6.55
C LEU A 399 -7.67 19.33 5.90
N PRO A 400 -8.53 20.35 5.68
CA PRO A 400 -8.08 21.67 5.29
C PRO A 400 -7.04 22.19 6.28
N GLN A 401 -5.97 22.76 5.74
CA GLN A 401 -5.00 23.48 6.55
C GLN A 401 -5.47 24.93 6.63
N GLY A 402 -5.81 25.37 7.83
CA GLY A 402 -6.32 26.73 8.10
C GLY A 402 -5.32 27.82 7.75
#